data_d2789d5a6471bc75ce08cdc0321fec4e
#
_entry.id   d2789d5a6471bc75ce08cdc0321fec4e
#
_cell.length_a   1.000
_cell.length_b   1.000
_cell.length_c   1.000
_cell.angle_alpha   90.00
_cell.angle_beta   90.00
_cell.angle_gamma   90.00
#
_symmetry.space_group_name_H-M   'P 1'
#
loop_
_entity.id
_entity.type
_entity.pdbx_description
1 polymer ?
#
loop_
_entity_poly.entity_id
_entity_poly.type
_entity_poly.pdbx_seq_one_letter_code
_entity_poly.pdbx_strand_id
1 'polypeptide(L)'
;MVDTRKTLLACALVAACAALAINSAANAQTLKSGTLSLVVPFASGGPSDVAGRILAQGMAETLGQAVVVENPVGAGGTVGSLRVSRSTPDGSQFVLGNNGTHSWSQSLYKNPPYDAVKDFTPLGLAVESPRVIIVPKDLPANTMPEFIAYVKANQDKIQFASAGAGSASHVSCILLNAMLGVNITHVPYRGLGPAMQDLIAGRVQYICDSVSTSKPQIEGGHLKAIATTGLKRSPALPSIPTAKEQGLDFDVLTWQGLFLAKDTPQPILNQLSQAMSKALDLPSVRARFAPLGEEIPAPDRRSPEYFKQFVAGEIARWSGPIKASGVTVE
;
A
#
# COMPACT_ATOMS: atom_id res chain seq x y z
N MET A 1 70.77 -8.40 -18.48
CA MET A 1 69.92 -9.60 -18.27
C MET A 1 68.93 -9.26 -17.20
N VAL A 2 67.64 -9.13 -17.59
CA VAL A 2 66.61 -8.86 -16.62
C VAL A 2 66.31 -10.17 -15.88
N ASP A 3 66.29 -10.09 -14.56
CA ASP A 3 66.16 -11.27 -13.67
C ASP A 3 64.72 -11.82 -13.75
N THR A 4 64.52 -12.78 -14.64
CA THR A 4 63.25 -13.40 -14.98
C THR A 4 62.49 -13.99 -13.75
N ARG A 5 63.27 -14.32 -12.69
CA ARG A 5 62.67 -14.83 -11.43
C ARG A 5 61.96 -13.74 -10.63
N LYS A 6 62.49 -12.51 -10.61
CA LYS A 6 61.85 -11.39 -9.92
C LYS A 6 60.58 -10.92 -10.62
N THR A 7 60.58 -10.98 -11.95
CA THR A 7 59.39 -10.62 -12.77
C THR A 7 58.28 -11.64 -12.58
N LEU A 8 58.55 -12.94 -12.52
CA LEU A 8 57.60 -13.99 -12.27
C LEU A 8 56.97 -13.91 -10.85
N LEU A 9 57.81 -13.61 -9.83
CA LEU A 9 57.29 -13.40 -8.48
C LEU A 9 56.35 -12.19 -8.37
N ALA A 10 56.72 -11.08 -9.02
CA ALA A 10 55.86 -9.88 -9.04
C ALA A 10 54.52 -10.12 -9.73
N CYS A 11 54.50 -10.84 -10.85
CA CYS A 11 53.26 -11.22 -11.53
C CYS A 11 52.40 -12.18 -10.71
N ALA A 12 53.01 -13.13 -9.99
CA ALA A 12 52.30 -14.03 -9.11
C ALA A 12 51.64 -13.31 -7.91
N LEU A 13 52.35 -12.30 -7.34
CA LEU A 13 51.80 -11.48 -6.25
C LEU A 13 50.62 -10.61 -6.70
N VAL A 14 50.73 -10.00 -7.87
CA VAL A 14 49.66 -9.20 -8.46
C VAL A 14 48.43 -10.07 -8.78
N ALA A 15 48.64 -11.27 -9.30
CA ALA A 15 47.55 -12.21 -9.55
C ALA A 15 46.88 -12.70 -8.26
N ALA A 16 47.65 -12.95 -7.20
CA ALA A 16 47.13 -13.32 -5.88
C ALA A 16 46.34 -12.18 -5.21
N CYS A 17 46.83 -10.94 -5.31
CA CYS A 17 46.09 -9.77 -4.82
C CYS A 17 44.81 -9.49 -5.62
N ALA A 18 44.82 -9.70 -6.94
CA ALA A 18 43.64 -9.58 -7.77
C ALA A 18 42.61 -10.68 -7.45
N ALA A 19 43.04 -11.92 -7.19
CA ALA A 19 42.15 -13.01 -6.78
C ALA A 19 41.52 -12.79 -5.39
N LEU A 20 42.28 -12.20 -4.45
CA LEU A 20 41.81 -11.81 -3.12
C LEU A 20 40.81 -10.62 -3.21
N ALA A 21 41.02 -9.66 -4.10
CA ALA A 21 40.11 -8.54 -4.33
C ALA A 21 38.81 -9.00 -4.96
N ILE A 22 38.83 -9.97 -5.89
CA ILE A 22 37.66 -10.57 -6.52
C ILE A 22 36.85 -11.38 -5.50
N ASN A 23 37.49 -12.13 -4.59
CA ASN A 23 36.80 -12.84 -3.51
C ASN A 23 36.18 -11.91 -2.45
N SER A 24 36.72 -10.71 -2.24
CA SER A 24 36.15 -9.71 -1.32
C SER A 24 34.91 -9.04 -1.90
N ALA A 25 34.78 -8.92 -3.22
CA ALA A 25 33.59 -8.43 -3.92
C ALA A 25 32.46 -9.50 -3.99
N ALA A 26 32.81 -10.77 -3.84
CA ALA A 26 31.86 -11.89 -3.83
C ALA A 26 31.27 -12.22 -2.44
N ASN A 27 31.54 -11.43 -1.40
CA ASN A 27 30.71 -11.42 -0.20
C ASN A 27 29.38 -10.79 -0.60
N ALA A 28 28.54 -11.58 -1.25
CA ALA A 28 27.18 -11.21 -1.58
C ALA A 28 26.57 -10.68 -0.29
N GLN A 29 26.20 -9.38 -0.31
CA GLN A 29 25.48 -8.77 0.79
C GLN A 29 24.17 -9.57 0.95
N THR A 30 24.19 -10.53 1.86
CA THR A 30 23.02 -11.34 2.20
C THR A 30 22.24 -10.62 3.28
N LEU A 31 20.94 -10.86 3.29
CA LEU A 31 20.09 -10.39 4.37
C LEU A 31 20.67 -10.84 5.72
N LYS A 32 20.88 -9.90 6.63
CA LYS A 32 21.40 -10.21 7.96
C LYS A 32 20.43 -11.10 8.73
N SER A 33 20.96 -12.03 9.52
CA SER A 33 20.17 -12.77 10.50
C SER A 33 19.61 -11.82 11.56
N GLY A 34 18.40 -12.09 12.05
CA GLY A 34 17.75 -11.27 13.08
C GLY A 34 16.28 -11.00 12.74
N THR A 35 15.66 -10.12 13.49
CA THR A 35 14.27 -9.72 13.28
C THR A 35 14.18 -8.65 12.20
N LEU A 36 13.31 -8.84 11.22
CA LEU A 36 12.99 -7.84 10.21
C LEU A 36 11.80 -7.00 10.66
N SER A 37 11.78 -5.74 10.27
CA SER A 37 10.69 -4.81 10.55
C SER A 37 9.87 -4.52 9.29
N LEU A 38 8.61 -4.92 9.28
CA LEU A 38 7.63 -4.46 8.31
C LEU A 38 6.91 -3.22 8.87
N VAL A 39 7.25 -2.08 8.34
CA VAL A 39 6.61 -0.81 8.68
C VAL A 39 5.25 -0.73 7.97
N VAL A 40 4.18 -0.69 8.75
CA VAL A 40 2.81 -0.43 8.30
C VAL A 40 2.43 0.97 8.81
N PRO A 41 2.43 2.01 7.95
CA PRO A 41 2.38 3.41 8.39
C PRO A 41 0.97 3.90 8.79
N PHE A 42 0.15 3.00 9.33
CA PHE A 42 -1.23 3.27 9.76
C PHE A 42 -1.53 2.57 11.08
N ALA A 43 -2.56 3.05 11.80
CA ALA A 43 -2.98 2.45 13.06
C ALA A 43 -3.40 0.98 12.91
N SER A 44 -3.17 0.22 13.97
CA SER A 44 -3.58 -1.19 14.06
C SER A 44 -5.07 -1.36 13.83
N GLY A 45 -5.48 -2.48 13.23
CA GLY A 45 -6.86 -2.83 12.90
C GLY A 45 -7.37 -2.23 11.59
N GLY A 46 -6.60 -1.36 10.91
CA GLY A 46 -6.91 -0.89 9.56
C GLY A 46 -6.51 -1.89 8.46
N PRO A 47 -6.95 -1.68 7.21
CA PRO A 47 -6.72 -2.64 6.11
C PRO A 47 -5.24 -2.91 5.86
N SER A 48 -4.38 -1.90 5.92
CA SER A 48 -2.94 -2.10 5.75
C SER A 48 -2.31 -2.88 6.92
N ASP A 49 -2.82 -2.74 8.15
CA ASP A 49 -2.34 -3.54 9.28
C ASP A 49 -2.75 -5.01 9.14
N VAL A 50 -3.99 -5.26 8.74
CA VAL A 50 -4.47 -6.63 8.47
C VAL A 50 -3.63 -7.29 7.38
N ALA A 51 -3.44 -6.63 6.24
CA ALA A 51 -2.63 -7.15 5.15
C ALA A 51 -1.16 -7.33 5.56
N GLY A 52 -0.59 -6.35 6.26
CA GLY A 52 0.79 -6.39 6.75
C GLY A 52 1.06 -7.57 7.68
N ARG A 53 0.14 -7.88 8.60
CA ARG A 53 0.29 -9.04 9.52
C ARG A 53 0.18 -10.38 8.79
N ILE A 54 -0.68 -10.48 7.77
CA ILE A 54 -0.77 -11.69 6.93
C ILE A 54 0.55 -11.89 6.16
N LEU A 55 1.06 -10.82 5.53
CA LEU A 55 2.32 -10.85 4.78
C LEU A 55 3.52 -11.15 5.69
N ALA A 56 3.60 -10.47 6.86
CA ALA A 56 4.69 -10.67 7.81
C ALA A 56 4.80 -12.13 8.26
N GLN A 57 3.66 -12.76 8.57
CA GLN A 57 3.63 -14.17 8.96
C GLN A 57 4.08 -15.08 7.80
N GLY A 58 3.55 -14.87 6.59
CA GLY A 58 3.94 -15.67 5.42
C GLY A 58 5.42 -15.47 5.04
N MET A 59 5.93 -14.23 5.11
CA MET A 59 7.33 -13.95 4.87
C MET A 59 8.25 -14.53 5.95
N ALA A 60 7.83 -14.52 7.22
CA ALA A 60 8.58 -15.16 8.28
C ALA A 60 8.74 -16.66 8.04
N GLU A 61 7.68 -17.34 7.58
CA GLU A 61 7.70 -18.75 7.21
C GLU A 61 8.68 -19.03 6.05
N THR A 62 8.62 -18.20 5.00
CA THR A 62 9.44 -18.41 3.79
C THR A 62 10.90 -17.99 3.95
N LEU A 63 11.20 -17.06 4.86
CA LEU A 63 12.56 -16.60 5.18
C LEU A 63 13.23 -17.46 6.27
N GLY A 64 12.44 -18.15 7.10
CA GLY A 64 12.95 -18.77 8.34
C GLY A 64 13.41 -17.73 9.37
N GLN A 65 12.87 -16.50 9.33
CA GLN A 65 13.32 -15.36 10.10
C GLN A 65 12.12 -14.51 10.55
N ALA A 66 12.13 -14.01 11.78
CA ALA A 66 11.01 -13.23 12.30
C ALA A 66 10.80 -11.93 11.52
N VAL A 67 9.52 -11.63 11.19
CA VAL A 67 9.08 -10.36 10.59
C VAL A 67 8.05 -9.73 11.53
N VAL A 68 8.40 -8.58 12.11
CA VAL A 68 7.56 -7.86 13.08
C VAL A 68 6.92 -6.65 12.43
N VAL A 69 5.63 -6.44 12.68
CA VAL A 69 4.88 -5.27 12.19
C VAL A 69 5.02 -4.12 13.17
N GLU A 70 5.43 -2.95 12.65
CA GLU A 70 5.48 -1.67 13.37
C GLU A 70 4.49 -0.68 12.74
N ASN A 71 3.75 0.06 13.57
CA ASN A 71 2.72 1.01 13.13
C ASN A 71 3.08 2.47 13.45
N PRO A 72 4.10 3.08 12.83
CA PRO A 72 4.38 4.52 12.98
C PRO A 72 3.36 5.33 12.18
N VAL A 73 2.38 5.91 12.89
CA VAL A 73 1.27 6.66 12.29
C VAL A 73 1.61 8.12 12.04
N GLY A 74 0.98 8.74 11.05
CA GLY A 74 1.03 10.20 10.80
C GLY A 74 0.98 10.57 9.33
N ALA A 75 0.45 11.77 9.05
CA ALA A 75 0.38 12.41 7.73
C ALA A 75 -0.02 11.45 6.59
N GLY A 76 -1.16 10.75 6.75
CA GLY A 76 -1.66 9.81 5.73
C GLY A 76 -0.74 8.62 5.42
N GLY A 77 0.20 8.30 6.33
CA GLY A 77 1.17 7.20 6.17
C GLY A 77 2.55 7.65 5.66
N THR A 78 2.71 8.94 5.32
CA THR A 78 3.99 9.44 4.80
C THR A 78 5.10 9.45 5.85
N VAL A 79 4.79 9.61 7.15
CA VAL A 79 5.77 9.56 8.24
C VAL A 79 6.50 8.23 8.28
N GLY A 80 5.78 7.12 8.29
CA GLY A 80 6.38 5.78 8.31
C GLY A 80 7.10 5.44 7.00
N SER A 81 6.57 5.87 5.86
CA SER A 81 7.22 5.69 4.57
C SER A 81 8.55 6.45 4.49
N LEU A 82 8.57 7.72 4.94
CA LEU A 82 9.79 8.53 5.01
C LEU A 82 10.85 7.92 5.94
N ARG A 83 10.43 7.30 7.06
CA ARG A 83 11.35 6.58 7.94
C ARG A 83 12.11 5.49 7.19
N VAL A 84 11.40 4.69 6.38
CA VAL A 84 12.01 3.59 5.62
C VAL A 84 12.88 4.11 4.47
N SER A 85 12.47 5.17 3.75
CA SER A 85 13.29 5.74 2.69
C SER A 85 14.68 6.22 3.17
N ARG A 86 14.78 6.57 4.46
CA ARG A 86 16.02 7.04 5.12
C ARG A 86 16.73 5.97 5.95
N SER A 87 16.20 4.74 5.98
CA SER A 87 16.83 3.64 6.71
C SER A 87 18.05 3.10 5.98
N THR A 88 18.86 2.32 6.70
CA THR A 88 19.98 1.60 6.09
C THR A 88 19.46 0.64 5.01
N PRO A 89 20.03 0.63 3.80
CA PRO A 89 19.56 -0.21 2.69
C PRO A 89 20.06 -1.67 2.82
N ASP A 90 19.94 -2.26 4.01
CA ASP A 90 20.38 -3.63 4.33
C ASP A 90 19.24 -4.65 4.40
N GLY A 91 18.01 -4.24 4.04
CA GLY A 91 16.83 -5.11 4.01
C GLY A 91 16.22 -5.38 5.38
N SER A 92 16.78 -4.86 6.48
CA SER A 92 16.24 -5.06 7.84
C SER A 92 14.89 -4.36 8.06
N GLN A 93 14.62 -3.29 7.30
CA GLN A 93 13.33 -2.57 7.32
C GLN A 93 12.76 -2.43 5.91
N PHE A 94 11.46 -2.63 5.79
CA PHE A 94 10.70 -2.36 4.56
C PHE A 94 9.30 -1.86 4.91
N VAL A 95 8.67 -1.12 4.01
CA VAL A 95 7.35 -0.52 4.24
C VAL A 95 6.29 -1.17 3.36
N LEU A 96 5.12 -1.38 3.92
CA LEU A 96 3.90 -1.66 3.16
C LEU A 96 3.32 -0.34 2.67
N GLY A 97 3.63 0.00 1.43
CA GLY A 97 3.08 1.17 0.73
C GLY A 97 1.78 0.85 0.01
N ASN A 98 1.04 1.89 -0.35
CA ASN A 98 -0.20 1.81 -1.12
C ASN A 98 -0.33 3.03 -2.05
N ASN A 99 -1.42 3.11 -2.83
CA ASN A 99 -1.68 4.25 -3.71
C ASN A 99 -1.55 5.60 -2.98
N GLY A 100 -2.08 5.73 -1.75
CA GLY A 100 -2.00 6.99 -0.98
C GLY A 100 -0.56 7.41 -0.77
N THR A 101 0.26 6.51 -0.24
CA THR A 101 1.65 6.80 0.16
C THR A 101 2.63 6.80 -1.01
N HIS A 102 2.48 5.92 -2.01
CA HIS A 102 3.49 5.73 -3.07
C HIS A 102 3.02 6.06 -4.49
N SER A 103 1.82 6.66 -4.63
CA SER A 103 1.34 7.17 -5.92
C SER A 103 0.72 8.55 -5.75
N TRP A 104 -0.42 8.64 -5.09
CA TRP A 104 -1.25 9.84 -5.02
C TRP A 104 -0.61 10.99 -4.25
N SER A 105 0.19 10.68 -3.21
CA SER A 105 0.97 11.67 -2.45
C SER A 105 1.86 12.54 -3.35
N GLN A 106 2.35 12.00 -4.47
CA GLN A 106 3.23 12.73 -5.39
C GLN A 106 2.53 13.91 -6.10
N SER A 107 1.21 13.86 -6.19
CA SER A 107 0.40 14.91 -6.83
C SER A 107 -0.47 15.70 -5.86
N LEU A 108 -0.72 15.13 -4.67
CA LEU A 108 -1.60 15.69 -3.66
C LEU A 108 -0.86 16.66 -2.72
N TYR A 109 0.38 16.32 -2.34
CA TYR A 109 1.18 17.20 -1.50
C TYR A 109 1.81 18.32 -2.32
N LYS A 110 1.78 19.55 -1.80
CA LYS A 110 2.47 20.69 -2.40
C LYS A 110 3.98 20.45 -2.46
N ASN A 111 4.52 19.89 -1.38
CA ASN A 111 5.91 19.46 -1.27
C ASN A 111 5.93 17.99 -0.78
N PRO A 112 5.94 17.00 -1.69
CA PRO A 112 5.98 15.59 -1.28
C PRO A 112 7.19 15.32 -0.38
N PRO A 113 7.02 14.63 0.76
CA PRO A 113 8.10 14.40 1.72
C PRO A 113 9.19 13.45 1.21
N TYR A 114 8.92 12.74 0.13
CA TYR A 114 9.82 11.84 -0.61
C TYR A 114 9.35 11.70 -2.06
N ASP A 115 10.25 11.26 -2.92
CA ASP A 115 9.96 10.81 -4.28
C ASP A 115 9.72 9.29 -4.26
N ALA A 116 8.49 8.86 -4.53
CA ALA A 116 8.10 7.45 -4.46
C ALA A 116 8.84 6.54 -5.46
N VAL A 117 9.43 7.13 -6.51
CA VAL A 117 10.20 6.39 -7.54
C VAL A 117 11.69 6.37 -7.23
N LYS A 118 12.24 7.49 -6.70
CA LYS A 118 13.69 7.66 -6.53
C LYS A 118 14.19 7.29 -5.14
N ASP A 119 13.35 7.42 -4.10
CA ASP A 119 13.79 7.23 -2.71
C ASP A 119 13.52 5.81 -2.19
N PHE A 120 12.94 4.94 -3.03
CA PHE A 120 12.63 3.56 -2.69
C PHE A 120 13.10 2.58 -3.76
N THR A 121 13.35 1.35 -3.30
CA THR A 121 13.49 0.17 -4.16
C THR A 121 12.21 -0.65 -4.03
N PRO A 122 11.36 -0.71 -5.08
CA PRO A 122 10.14 -1.53 -5.07
C PRO A 122 10.51 -3.01 -4.93
N LEU A 123 9.87 -3.70 -3.97
CA LEU A 123 10.12 -5.12 -3.71
C LEU A 123 9.11 -6.01 -4.45
N GLY A 124 7.84 -5.59 -4.48
CA GLY A 124 6.81 -6.29 -5.24
C GLY A 124 5.39 -5.88 -4.85
N LEU A 125 4.46 -6.09 -5.79
CA LEU A 125 3.03 -5.92 -5.59
C LEU A 125 2.49 -7.11 -4.78
N ALA A 126 1.80 -6.82 -3.68
CA ALA A 126 1.33 -7.84 -2.76
C ALA A 126 -0.15 -8.18 -2.94
N VAL A 127 -1.03 -7.17 -2.93
CA VAL A 127 -2.47 -7.35 -3.10
C VAL A 127 -3.10 -6.15 -3.79
N GLU A 128 -4.24 -6.38 -4.42
CA GLU A 128 -5.13 -5.37 -4.98
C GLU A 128 -6.55 -5.61 -4.45
N SER A 129 -7.31 -4.53 -4.26
CA SER A 129 -8.71 -4.66 -3.84
C SER A 129 -9.55 -3.46 -4.26
N PRO A 130 -10.85 -3.65 -4.53
CA PRO A 130 -11.76 -2.53 -4.69
C PRO A 130 -11.97 -1.81 -3.35
N ARG A 131 -12.35 -0.56 -3.42
CA ARG A 131 -12.91 0.16 -2.29
C ARG A 131 -14.39 -0.17 -2.15
N VAL A 132 -14.92 0.11 -0.97
CA VAL A 132 -16.35 0.08 -0.70
C VAL A 132 -16.75 1.42 -0.06
N ILE A 133 -17.83 1.99 -0.54
CA ILE A 133 -18.43 3.20 0.04
C ILE A 133 -19.34 2.72 1.15
N ILE A 134 -18.97 3.00 2.39
CA ILE A 134 -19.72 2.60 3.59
C ILE A 134 -20.30 3.82 4.30
N VAL A 135 -21.47 3.62 4.89
CA VAL A 135 -22.25 4.64 5.59
C VAL A 135 -22.83 4.07 6.89
N PRO A 136 -23.22 4.92 7.87
CA PRO A 136 -23.99 4.48 9.03
C PRO A 136 -25.25 3.72 8.61
N LYS A 137 -25.66 2.70 9.39
CA LYS A 137 -26.84 1.87 9.08
C LYS A 137 -28.12 2.67 8.88
N ASP A 138 -28.26 3.77 9.63
CA ASP A 138 -29.46 4.60 9.65
C ASP A 138 -29.44 5.75 8.61
N LEU A 139 -28.36 5.90 7.83
CA LEU A 139 -28.30 6.91 6.76
C LEU A 139 -29.38 6.60 5.71
N PRO A 140 -30.20 7.60 5.28
CA PRO A 140 -31.33 7.38 4.38
C PRO A 140 -30.92 7.24 2.90
N ALA A 141 -29.97 6.32 2.63
CA ALA A 141 -29.56 5.92 1.30
C ALA A 141 -29.13 4.45 1.30
N ASN A 142 -29.56 3.66 0.30
CA ASN A 142 -29.25 2.25 0.14
C ASN A 142 -28.62 1.95 -1.23
N THR A 143 -28.72 2.89 -2.16
CA THR A 143 -28.21 2.79 -3.53
C THR A 143 -27.30 3.98 -3.85
N MET A 144 -26.49 3.87 -4.91
CA MET A 144 -25.65 4.98 -5.35
C MET A 144 -26.48 6.22 -5.77
N PRO A 145 -27.57 6.11 -6.53
CA PRO A 145 -28.41 7.28 -6.81
C PRO A 145 -28.99 7.96 -5.56
N GLU A 146 -29.46 7.18 -4.57
CA GLU A 146 -29.94 7.74 -3.29
C GLU A 146 -28.81 8.40 -2.50
N PHE A 147 -27.63 7.79 -2.47
CA PHE A 147 -26.45 8.36 -1.82
C PHE A 147 -26.03 9.68 -2.48
N ILE A 148 -25.99 9.74 -3.80
CA ILE A 148 -25.69 10.97 -4.56
C ILE A 148 -26.70 12.08 -4.21
N ALA A 149 -28.00 11.76 -4.22
CA ALA A 149 -29.03 12.72 -3.86
C ALA A 149 -28.88 13.22 -2.42
N TYR A 150 -28.63 12.31 -1.49
CA TYR A 150 -28.41 12.63 -0.07
C TYR A 150 -27.20 13.54 0.14
N VAL A 151 -26.07 13.20 -0.46
CA VAL A 151 -24.81 13.96 -0.33
C VAL A 151 -24.99 15.37 -0.90
N LYS A 152 -25.61 15.52 -2.09
CA LYS A 152 -25.87 16.82 -2.70
C LYS A 152 -26.81 17.70 -1.88
N ALA A 153 -27.82 17.12 -1.26
CA ALA A 153 -28.81 17.85 -0.44
C ALA A 153 -28.23 18.27 0.94
N ASN A 154 -27.19 17.61 1.41
CA ASN A 154 -26.68 17.81 2.79
C ASN A 154 -25.19 18.18 2.84
N GLN A 155 -24.57 18.61 1.75
CA GLN A 155 -23.10 18.80 1.66
C GLN A 155 -22.52 19.69 2.76
N ASP A 156 -23.26 20.70 3.24
CA ASP A 156 -22.79 21.61 4.30
C ASP A 156 -22.95 21.04 5.73
N LYS A 157 -23.59 19.87 5.87
CA LYS A 157 -23.96 19.27 7.17
C LYS A 157 -23.29 17.93 7.41
N ILE A 158 -22.71 17.31 6.38
CA ILE A 158 -22.13 15.98 6.44
C ILE A 158 -20.61 16.05 6.33
N GLN A 159 -19.98 14.96 6.78
CA GLN A 159 -18.53 14.83 6.78
C GLN A 159 -18.15 13.44 6.29
N PHE A 160 -16.98 13.32 5.67
CA PHE A 160 -16.38 12.04 5.37
C PHE A 160 -15.08 11.84 6.17
N ALA A 161 -14.82 10.60 6.53
CA ALA A 161 -13.61 10.26 7.27
C ALA A 161 -12.58 9.52 6.42
N SER A 162 -11.33 9.55 6.87
CA SER A 162 -10.24 8.83 6.24
C SER A 162 -9.16 8.40 7.24
N ALA A 163 -8.19 7.61 6.77
CA ALA A 163 -7.00 7.24 7.53
C ALA A 163 -5.98 8.38 7.69
N GLY A 164 -6.38 9.62 7.40
CA GLY A 164 -5.56 10.82 7.44
C GLY A 164 -5.41 11.48 6.06
N ALA A 165 -5.08 12.76 6.06
CA ALA A 165 -4.86 13.52 4.84
C ALA A 165 -3.79 12.82 3.96
N GLY A 166 -4.04 12.69 2.67
CA GLY A 166 -3.17 11.99 1.72
C GLY A 166 -3.28 10.47 1.69
N SER A 167 -4.01 9.86 2.64
CA SER A 167 -4.22 8.40 2.63
C SER A 167 -5.08 7.95 1.45
N ALA A 168 -5.03 6.64 1.14
CA ALA A 168 -5.83 6.05 0.05
C ALA A 168 -7.33 6.27 0.24
N SER A 169 -7.86 6.19 1.47
CA SER A 169 -9.27 6.46 1.76
C SER A 169 -9.63 7.94 1.57
N HIS A 170 -8.73 8.86 1.93
CA HIS A 170 -8.92 10.28 1.69
C HIS A 170 -9.07 10.58 0.20
N VAL A 171 -8.09 10.19 -0.61
CA VAL A 171 -8.08 10.49 -2.04
C VAL A 171 -9.22 9.79 -2.78
N SER A 172 -9.56 8.55 -2.40
CA SER A 172 -10.75 7.87 -2.99
C SER A 172 -12.03 8.68 -2.77
N CYS A 173 -12.25 9.20 -1.55
CA CYS A 173 -13.43 10.04 -1.28
C CYS A 173 -13.34 11.41 -1.98
N ILE A 174 -12.14 12.02 -2.10
CA ILE A 174 -11.94 13.26 -2.88
C ILE A 174 -12.34 13.05 -4.34
N LEU A 175 -11.86 11.96 -4.96
CA LEU A 175 -12.19 11.64 -6.35
C LEU A 175 -13.70 11.39 -6.53
N LEU A 176 -14.32 10.69 -5.58
CA LEU A 176 -15.78 10.52 -5.55
C LEU A 176 -16.48 11.88 -5.48
N ASN A 177 -16.11 12.73 -4.53
CA ASN A 177 -16.72 14.05 -4.32
C ASN A 177 -16.55 14.95 -5.54
N ALA A 178 -15.37 14.95 -6.15
CA ALA A 178 -15.11 15.71 -7.39
C ALA A 178 -16.00 15.23 -8.54
N MET A 179 -16.16 13.91 -8.70
CA MET A 179 -17.05 13.33 -9.71
C MET A 179 -18.53 13.67 -9.47
N LEU A 180 -18.95 13.77 -8.21
CA LEU A 180 -20.30 14.15 -7.83
C LEU A 180 -20.56 15.67 -7.89
N GLY A 181 -19.51 16.47 -8.03
CA GLY A 181 -19.57 17.94 -8.00
C GLY A 181 -19.96 18.50 -6.62
N VAL A 182 -19.46 17.88 -5.54
CA VAL A 182 -19.75 18.26 -4.15
C VAL A 182 -18.47 18.58 -3.37
N ASN A 183 -18.58 19.45 -2.38
CA ASN A 183 -17.48 19.79 -1.47
C ASN A 183 -17.87 19.40 -0.04
N ILE A 184 -17.40 18.24 0.41
CA ILE A 184 -17.74 17.68 1.72
C ILE A 184 -16.55 17.83 2.67
N THR A 185 -16.83 18.25 3.91
CA THR A 185 -15.81 18.41 4.96
C THR A 185 -15.11 17.08 5.27
N HIS A 186 -13.79 17.10 5.25
CA HIS A 186 -12.95 15.94 5.58
C HIS A 186 -12.58 15.90 7.07
N VAL A 187 -12.71 14.75 7.69
CA VAL A 187 -12.24 14.46 9.06
C VAL A 187 -11.09 13.44 8.99
N PRO A 188 -9.84 13.87 9.21
CA PRO A 188 -8.70 12.97 9.18
C PRO A 188 -8.52 12.22 10.51
N TYR A 189 -8.27 10.91 10.43
CA TYR A 189 -7.91 10.05 11.56
C TYR A 189 -6.48 9.51 11.41
N ARG A 190 -5.92 8.93 12.46
CA ARG A 190 -4.58 8.29 12.41
C ARG A 190 -4.62 6.85 11.83
N GLY A 191 -5.66 6.51 11.08
CA GLY A 191 -5.92 5.21 10.47
C GLY A 191 -7.41 4.94 10.38
N LEU A 192 -7.83 3.90 9.63
CA LEU A 192 -9.26 3.60 9.45
C LEU A 192 -9.90 2.94 10.68
N GLY A 193 -9.14 2.32 11.57
CA GLY A 193 -9.70 1.75 12.80
C GLY A 193 -10.51 2.77 13.63
N PRO A 194 -9.91 3.87 14.10
CA PRO A 194 -10.65 4.92 14.82
C PRO A 194 -11.72 5.62 13.95
N ALA A 195 -11.49 5.82 12.65
CA ALA A 195 -12.49 6.38 11.75
C ALA A 195 -13.76 5.52 11.68
N MET A 196 -13.60 4.21 11.66
CA MET A 196 -14.68 3.23 11.64
C MET A 196 -15.59 3.34 12.88
N GLN A 197 -15.02 3.56 14.06
CA GLN A 197 -15.79 3.74 15.28
C GLN A 197 -16.69 4.97 15.23
N ASP A 198 -16.18 6.07 14.68
CA ASP A 198 -16.95 7.29 14.53
C ASP A 198 -18.00 7.21 13.42
N LEU A 199 -17.74 6.42 12.36
CA LEU A 199 -18.75 6.10 11.35
C LEU A 199 -19.89 5.29 11.94
N ILE A 200 -19.60 4.22 12.70
CA ILE A 200 -20.62 3.39 13.37
C ILE A 200 -21.47 4.23 14.33
N ALA A 201 -20.83 5.19 15.02
CA ALA A 201 -21.52 6.13 15.93
C ALA A 201 -22.28 7.26 15.20
N GLY A 202 -22.22 7.32 13.87
CA GLY A 202 -22.90 8.36 13.06
C GLY A 202 -22.27 9.75 13.13
N ARG A 203 -21.05 9.89 13.72
CA ARG A 203 -20.35 11.17 13.81
C ARG A 203 -19.82 11.65 12.48
N VAL A 204 -19.54 10.75 11.57
CA VAL A 204 -19.22 11.00 10.16
C VAL A 204 -20.15 10.19 9.28
N GLN A 205 -20.38 10.59 8.04
CA GLN A 205 -21.47 10.03 7.21
C GLN A 205 -21.01 9.01 6.19
N TYR A 206 -19.75 9.04 5.76
CA TYR A 206 -19.23 8.01 4.87
C TYR A 206 -17.70 7.88 4.91
N ILE A 207 -17.24 6.72 4.48
CA ILE A 207 -15.82 6.41 4.23
C ILE A 207 -15.73 5.63 2.92
N CYS A 208 -14.69 5.90 2.11
CA CYS A 208 -14.25 5.04 1.02
C CYS A 208 -13.22 4.06 1.59
N ASP A 209 -13.68 2.94 2.12
CA ASP A 209 -12.87 1.98 2.89
C ASP A 209 -12.43 0.78 2.04
N SER A 210 -11.61 -0.09 2.60
CA SER A 210 -11.28 -1.40 2.05
C SER A 210 -12.37 -2.42 2.41
N VAL A 211 -12.59 -3.39 1.53
CA VAL A 211 -13.52 -4.50 1.80
C VAL A 211 -13.10 -5.28 3.06
N SER A 212 -11.78 -5.44 3.28
CA SER A 212 -11.23 -6.21 4.39
C SER A 212 -11.65 -5.72 5.78
N THR A 213 -11.80 -4.41 5.96
CA THR A 213 -12.21 -3.81 7.25
C THR A 213 -13.70 -3.54 7.32
N SER A 214 -14.35 -3.32 6.19
CA SER A 214 -15.78 -3.01 6.12
C SER A 214 -16.67 -4.24 6.20
N LYS A 215 -16.25 -5.38 5.61
CA LYS A 215 -17.06 -6.61 5.54
C LYS A 215 -17.60 -7.07 6.90
N PRO A 216 -16.80 -7.20 7.97
CA PRO A 216 -17.32 -7.61 9.27
C PRO A 216 -18.39 -6.64 9.82
N GLN A 217 -18.26 -5.34 9.57
CA GLN A 217 -19.20 -4.32 10.04
C GLN A 217 -20.52 -4.33 9.22
N ILE A 218 -20.42 -4.64 7.93
CA ILE A 218 -21.58 -4.79 7.04
C ILE A 218 -22.36 -6.06 7.41
N GLU A 219 -21.67 -7.20 7.54
CA GLU A 219 -22.29 -8.49 7.90
C GLU A 219 -22.86 -8.47 9.33
N GLY A 220 -22.23 -7.71 10.24
CA GLY A 220 -22.73 -7.47 11.61
C GLY A 220 -23.90 -6.47 11.69
N GLY A 221 -24.32 -5.86 10.58
CA GLY A 221 -25.41 -4.88 10.53
C GLY A 221 -25.10 -3.55 11.23
N HIS A 222 -23.81 -3.25 11.48
CA HIS A 222 -23.38 -1.99 12.07
C HIS A 222 -23.30 -0.86 11.05
N LEU A 223 -22.99 -1.20 9.79
CA LEU A 223 -22.85 -0.28 8.67
C LEU A 223 -23.59 -0.82 7.44
N LYS A 224 -23.87 0.07 6.49
CA LYS A 224 -24.33 -0.27 5.14
C LYS A 224 -23.24 -0.02 4.12
N ALA A 225 -23.15 -0.86 3.09
CA ALA A 225 -22.39 -0.62 1.89
C ALA A 225 -23.29 -0.05 0.79
N ILE A 226 -22.90 1.04 0.18
CA ILE A 226 -23.59 1.65 -0.95
C ILE A 226 -23.15 1.00 -2.27
N ALA A 227 -21.86 0.88 -2.48
CA ALA A 227 -21.28 0.29 -3.68
C ALA A 227 -19.81 -0.11 -3.46
N THR A 228 -19.32 -1.05 -4.27
CA THR A 228 -17.88 -1.26 -4.47
C THR A 228 -17.38 -0.46 -5.68
N THR A 229 -16.08 -0.10 -5.70
CA THR A 229 -15.51 0.75 -6.75
C THR A 229 -14.87 -0.04 -7.91
N GLY A 230 -14.80 -1.36 -7.82
CA GLY A 230 -14.23 -2.18 -8.90
C GLY A 230 -15.15 -2.32 -10.10
N LEU A 231 -14.59 -2.76 -11.24
CA LEU A 231 -15.36 -3.08 -12.44
C LEU A 231 -16.23 -4.32 -12.29
N LYS A 232 -15.94 -5.17 -11.30
CA LYS A 232 -16.69 -6.39 -10.93
C LYS A 232 -16.97 -6.35 -9.45
N ARG A 233 -18.07 -7.00 -9.05
CA ARG A 233 -18.40 -7.18 -7.63
C ARG A 233 -17.27 -7.93 -6.92
N SER A 234 -16.99 -7.50 -5.69
CA SER A 234 -16.04 -8.23 -4.85
C SER A 234 -16.59 -9.63 -4.50
N PRO A 235 -15.82 -10.71 -4.69
CA PRO A 235 -16.23 -12.03 -4.23
C PRO A 235 -16.48 -12.09 -2.71
N ALA A 236 -15.88 -11.20 -1.94
CA ALA A 236 -16.09 -11.10 -0.50
C ALA A 236 -17.40 -10.37 -0.12
N LEU A 237 -17.98 -9.59 -1.04
CA LEU A 237 -19.24 -8.86 -0.88
C LEU A 237 -20.12 -9.02 -2.14
N PRO A 238 -20.52 -10.24 -2.51
CA PRO A 238 -21.19 -10.49 -3.80
C PRO A 238 -22.56 -9.84 -3.92
N SER A 239 -23.22 -9.56 -2.80
CA SER A 239 -24.51 -8.86 -2.77
C SER A 239 -24.41 -7.36 -3.02
N ILE A 240 -23.22 -6.76 -2.83
CA ILE A 240 -23.03 -5.31 -3.00
C ILE A 240 -22.70 -5.01 -4.47
N PRO A 241 -23.53 -4.21 -5.16
CA PRO A 241 -23.26 -3.84 -6.55
C PRO A 241 -22.06 -2.90 -6.66
N THR A 242 -21.44 -2.86 -7.84
CA THR A 242 -20.43 -1.85 -8.13
C THR A 242 -21.07 -0.47 -8.36
N ALA A 243 -20.27 0.59 -8.21
CA ALA A 243 -20.70 1.94 -8.56
C ALA A 243 -21.12 2.00 -10.04
N LYS A 244 -20.39 1.30 -10.92
CA LYS A 244 -20.67 1.20 -12.35
C LYS A 244 -21.99 0.51 -12.67
N GLU A 245 -22.32 -0.59 -11.98
CA GLU A 245 -23.64 -1.26 -12.12
C GLU A 245 -24.79 -0.33 -11.73
N GLN A 246 -24.52 0.66 -10.88
CA GLN A 246 -25.50 1.66 -10.41
C GLN A 246 -25.41 3.01 -11.17
N GLY A 247 -24.72 3.05 -12.30
CA GLY A 247 -24.66 4.21 -13.21
C GLY A 247 -23.57 5.24 -12.93
N LEU A 248 -22.65 5.00 -11.97
CA LEU A 248 -21.50 5.86 -11.72
C LEU A 248 -20.21 5.19 -12.19
N ASP A 249 -19.55 5.72 -13.21
CA ASP A 249 -18.29 5.16 -13.72
C ASP A 249 -17.10 5.50 -12.81
N PHE A 250 -17.13 4.96 -11.60
CA PHE A 250 -16.15 5.19 -10.56
C PHE A 250 -15.32 3.91 -10.34
N ASP A 251 -14.20 3.80 -11.06
CA ASP A 251 -13.25 2.68 -10.98
C ASP A 251 -11.97 3.10 -10.26
N VAL A 252 -11.94 2.85 -8.96
CA VAL A 252 -10.79 3.11 -8.09
C VAL A 252 -10.41 1.83 -7.36
N LEU A 253 -9.40 1.14 -7.87
CA LEU A 253 -8.76 0.05 -7.18
C LEU A 253 -7.65 0.57 -6.25
N THR A 254 -7.46 -0.10 -5.16
CA THR A 254 -6.30 0.12 -4.30
C THR A 254 -5.37 -1.07 -4.38
N TRP A 255 -4.11 -0.79 -4.21
CA TRP A 255 -3.06 -1.78 -4.17
C TRP A 255 -2.18 -1.57 -2.93
N GLN A 256 -1.56 -2.63 -2.50
CA GLN A 256 -0.53 -2.61 -1.47
C GLN A 256 0.68 -3.40 -1.96
N GLY A 257 1.86 -2.89 -1.70
CA GLY A 257 3.11 -3.52 -2.08
C GLY A 257 4.24 -3.14 -1.15
N LEU A 258 5.31 -3.89 -1.21
CA LEU A 258 6.46 -3.70 -0.33
C LEU A 258 7.54 -2.86 -1.01
N PHE A 259 8.15 -1.98 -0.21
CA PHE A 259 9.25 -1.12 -0.65
C PHE A 259 10.37 -1.14 0.38
N LEU A 260 11.59 -1.13 -0.13
CA LEU A 260 12.83 -0.99 0.63
C LEU A 260 13.37 0.44 0.49
N ALA A 261 14.34 0.81 1.31
CA ALA A 261 15.13 2.00 1.08
C ALA A 261 15.81 1.93 -0.29
N LYS A 262 16.03 3.10 -0.92
CA LYS A 262 16.80 3.17 -2.17
C LYS A 262 18.17 2.53 -2.01
N ASP A 263 18.77 2.10 -3.12
CA ASP A 263 20.10 1.51 -3.17
C ASP A 263 20.24 0.21 -2.36
N THR A 264 19.13 -0.44 -1.99
CA THR A 264 19.17 -1.79 -1.40
C THR A 264 19.86 -2.76 -2.37
N PRO A 265 20.90 -3.49 -1.93
CA PRO A 265 21.66 -4.39 -2.79
C PRO A 265 20.79 -5.44 -3.48
N GLN A 266 21.07 -5.70 -4.75
CA GLN A 266 20.26 -6.62 -5.57
C GLN A 266 20.11 -8.03 -4.97
N PRO A 267 21.14 -8.64 -4.32
CA PRO A 267 20.96 -9.95 -3.69
C PRO A 267 19.92 -9.93 -2.55
N ILE A 268 19.87 -8.85 -1.75
CA ILE A 268 18.88 -8.66 -0.68
C ILE A 268 17.49 -8.45 -1.28
N LEU A 269 17.37 -7.60 -2.29
CA LEU A 269 16.12 -7.39 -3.01
C LEU A 269 15.57 -8.70 -3.57
N ASN A 270 16.41 -9.50 -4.23
CA ASN A 270 16.03 -10.79 -4.80
C ASN A 270 15.55 -11.77 -3.72
N GLN A 271 16.26 -11.85 -2.60
CA GLN A 271 15.89 -12.73 -1.49
C GLN A 271 14.53 -12.36 -0.89
N LEU A 272 14.31 -11.08 -0.60
CA LEU A 272 13.05 -10.59 -0.02
C LEU A 272 11.89 -10.68 -1.01
N SER A 273 12.11 -10.36 -2.29
CA SER A 273 11.08 -10.47 -3.33
C SER A 273 10.65 -11.91 -3.56
N GLN A 274 11.59 -12.85 -3.60
CA GLN A 274 11.27 -14.27 -3.69
C GLN A 274 10.53 -14.78 -2.47
N ALA A 275 10.92 -14.33 -1.27
CA ALA A 275 10.25 -14.69 -0.02
C ALA A 275 8.80 -14.18 -0.01
N MET A 276 8.56 -12.93 -0.41
CA MET A 276 7.22 -12.37 -0.55
C MET A 276 6.39 -13.15 -1.57
N SER A 277 6.94 -13.42 -2.76
CA SER A 277 6.22 -14.15 -3.79
C SER A 277 5.83 -15.55 -3.34
N LYS A 278 6.74 -16.29 -2.67
CA LYS A 278 6.46 -17.60 -2.07
C LYS A 278 5.42 -17.48 -0.96
N ALA A 279 5.50 -16.46 -0.10
CA ALA A 279 4.52 -16.21 0.96
C ALA A 279 3.10 -16.03 0.39
N LEU A 280 2.96 -15.29 -0.71
CA LEU A 280 1.68 -15.09 -1.39
C LEU A 280 1.11 -16.38 -2.02
N ASP A 281 1.95 -17.39 -2.24
CA ASP A 281 1.51 -18.71 -2.75
C ASP A 281 1.18 -19.72 -1.64
N LEU A 282 1.51 -19.43 -0.38
CA LEU A 282 1.15 -20.27 0.76
C LEU A 282 -0.38 -20.42 0.88
N PRO A 283 -0.91 -21.65 1.00
CA PRO A 283 -2.34 -21.86 1.21
C PRO A 283 -2.89 -21.08 2.42
N SER A 284 -2.10 -20.99 3.49
CA SER A 284 -2.44 -20.24 4.71
C SER A 284 -2.62 -18.75 4.45
N VAL A 285 -1.79 -18.15 3.61
CA VAL A 285 -1.87 -16.72 3.23
C VAL A 285 -3.07 -16.48 2.31
N ARG A 286 -3.23 -17.32 1.27
CA ARG A 286 -4.36 -17.24 0.33
C ARG A 286 -5.70 -17.37 1.04
N ALA A 287 -5.82 -18.35 1.95
CA ALA A 287 -7.05 -18.56 2.72
C ALA A 287 -7.42 -17.37 3.62
N ARG A 288 -6.44 -16.55 4.02
CA ARG A 288 -6.68 -15.34 4.82
C ARG A 288 -7.01 -14.12 3.98
N PHE A 289 -6.44 -13.97 2.79
CA PHE A 289 -6.73 -12.82 1.91
C PHE A 289 -8.08 -12.96 1.19
N ALA A 290 -8.44 -14.15 0.72
CA ALA A 290 -9.66 -14.38 -0.05
C ALA A 290 -10.96 -13.85 0.61
N PRO A 291 -11.26 -14.14 1.89
CA PRO A 291 -12.48 -13.64 2.54
C PRO A 291 -12.46 -12.13 2.79
N LEU A 292 -11.29 -11.48 2.67
CA LEU A 292 -11.12 -10.03 2.84
C LEU A 292 -11.33 -9.25 1.53
N GLY A 293 -11.52 -9.94 0.40
CA GLY A 293 -11.62 -9.30 -0.91
C GLY A 293 -10.30 -8.71 -1.40
N GLU A 294 -9.18 -9.18 -0.84
CA GLU A 294 -7.84 -8.85 -1.30
C GLU A 294 -7.43 -9.86 -2.38
N GLU A 295 -7.19 -9.37 -3.59
CA GLU A 295 -6.77 -10.18 -4.73
C GLU A 295 -5.25 -10.23 -4.79
N ILE A 296 -4.69 -11.45 -4.71
CA ILE A 296 -3.26 -11.67 -4.88
C ILE A 296 -2.96 -11.63 -6.39
N PRO A 297 -2.06 -10.73 -6.85
CA PRO A 297 -1.73 -10.63 -8.27
C PRO A 297 -1.09 -11.91 -8.81
N ALA A 298 -1.20 -12.13 -10.11
CA ALA A 298 -0.53 -13.23 -10.80
C ALA A 298 1.00 -13.14 -10.62
N PRO A 299 1.73 -14.27 -10.66
CA PRO A 299 3.17 -14.29 -10.35
C PRO A 299 4.04 -13.33 -11.16
N ASP A 300 3.72 -13.12 -12.43
CA ASP A 300 4.40 -12.18 -13.35
C ASP A 300 4.25 -10.71 -12.92
N ARG A 301 3.21 -10.39 -12.15
CA ARG A 301 2.94 -9.04 -11.63
C ARG A 301 3.56 -8.75 -10.26
N ARG A 302 4.29 -9.71 -9.67
CA ARG A 302 4.86 -9.60 -8.32
C ARG A 302 6.34 -9.20 -8.32
N SER A 303 7.00 -9.17 -9.50
CA SER A 303 8.42 -8.86 -9.61
C SER A 303 8.71 -7.39 -9.27
N PRO A 304 9.92 -7.08 -8.77
CA PRO A 304 10.37 -5.71 -8.54
C PRO A 304 10.27 -4.84 -9.79
N GLU A 305 10.62 -5.38 -10.96
CA GLU A 305 10.60 -4.68 -12.25
C GLU A 305 9.17 -4.32 -12.66
N TYR A 306 8.25 -5.28 -12.58
CA TYR A 306 6.83 -5.02 -12.84
C TYR A 306 6.31 -3.95 -11.88
N PHE A 307 6.57 -4.11 -10.59
CA PHE A 307 6.03 -3.21 -9.57
C PHE A 307 6.58 -1.79 -9.69
N LYS A 308 7.85 -1.63 -10.08
CA LYS A 308 8.44 -0.32 -10.41
C LYS A 308 7.69 0.38 -11.53
N GLN A 309 7.42 -0.32 -12.62
CA GLN A 309 6.69 0.23 -13.77
C GLN A 309 5.23 0.52 -13.40
N PHE A 310 4.60 -0.37 -12.63
CA PHE A 310 3.24 -0.22 -12.15
C PHE A 310 3.08 1.05 -11.29
N VAL A 311 3.96 1.29 -10.31
CA VAL A 311 3.93 2.49 -9.46
C VAL A 311 4.10 3.77 -10.29
N ALA A 312 5.04 3.78 -11.23
CA ALA A 312 5.23 4.93 -12.13
C ALA A 312 3.99 5.19 -12.98
N GLY A 313 3.37 4.14 -13.51
CA GLY A 313 2.11 4.21 -14.25
C GLY A 313 0.95 4.75 -13.41
N GLU A 314 0.83 4.29 -12.16
CA GLU A 314 -0.19 4.77 -11.22
C GLU A 314 0.00 6.25 -10.86
N ILE A 315 1.23 6.72 -10.67
CA ILE A 315 1.52 8.15 -10.46
C ILE A 315 1.06 8.97 -11.69
N ALA A 316 1.41 8.53 -12.88
CA ALA A 316 1.02 9.21 -14.12
C ALA A 316 -0.51 9.22 -14.32
N ARG A 317 -1.17 8.06 -14.12
CA ARG A 317 -2.62 7.89 -14.26
C ARG A 317 -3.40 8.86 -13.36
N TRP A 318 -3.00 9.01 -12.11
CA TRP A 318 -3.76 9.75 -11.11
C TRP A 318 -3.36 11.21 -10.95
N SER A 319 -2.24 11.64 -11.53
CA SER A 319 -1.76 13.03 -11.42
C SER A 319 -2.78 14.05 -11.92
N GLY A 320 -3.37 13.82 -13.11
CA GLY A 320 -4.39 14.71 -13.68
C GLY A 320 -5.65 14.79 -12.80
N PRO A 321 -6.33 13.66 -12.52
CA PRO A 321 -7.54 13.64 -11.68
C PRO A 321 -7.34 14.25 -10.29
N ILE A 322 -6.21 13.99 -9.62
CA ILE A 322 -5.94 14.56 -8.30
C ILE A 322 -5.76 16.08 -8.37
N LYS A 323 -5.00 16.58 -9.33
CA LYS A 323 -4.85 18.05 -9.55
C LYS A 323 -6.17 18.71 -9.90
N ALA A 324 -6.97 18.07 -10.75
CA ALA A 324 -8.29 18.58 -11.15
C ALA A 324 -9.29 18.63 -9.98
N SER A 325 -9.12 17.81 -8.94
CA SER A 325 -9.95 17.88 -7.73
C SER A 325 -9.76 19.18 -6.92
N GLY A 326 -8.69 19.93 -7.18
CA GLY A 326 -8.35 21.16 -6.46
C GLY A 326 -7.88 20.94 -5.01
N VAL A 327 -7.81 19.72 -4.54
CA VAL A 327 -7.40 19.41 -3.16
C VAL A 327 -5.88 19.25 -3.10
N THR A 328 -5.28 19.98 -2.15
CA THR A 328 -3.84 19.88 -1.83
C THR A 328 -3.67 19.65 -0.33
N VAL A 329 -2.57 18.97 0.02
CA VAL A 329 -2.09 18.79 1.39
C VAL A 329 -0.78 19.55 1.54
N GLU A 330 -0.65 20.33 2.62
CA GLU A 330 0.55 21.12 2.94
C GLU A 330 1.72 20.21 3.36
#